data_f41c54fc298581d6906e0b1d9fc12559
#
_entry.id   f41c54fc298581d6906e0b1d9fc12559
#
_cell.length_a   1.000
_cell.length_b   1.000
_cell.length_c   1.000
_cell.angle_alpha   90.00
_cell.angle_beta   90.00
_cell.angle_gamma   90.00
#
_symmetry.space_group_name_H-M   'P 1'
#
loop_
_entity.id
_entity.type
_entity.pdbx_description
1 polymer ?
#
loop_
_entity_poly.entity_id
_entity_poly.type
_entity_poly.pdbx_seq_one_letter_code
_entity_poly.pdbx_strand_id
1 'polypeptide(L)'
;NWINKVMDIPFGTYIKPPVSKTDSVEKVKEYLGGVRKLLDLEVYGHQDTKDQLVKILAHTITNPQEGGNVFALQGPPGIGKTALIQDGISKALGRPFSFISLGGATDASFLEGHDFTYEGSQHGRIVEILQQAKCMNPVIYFDELDKVSETPKGDEIINILMHLTDSTQNSHFNDKY
;
A
#
# COMPACT_ATOMS: atom_id res chain seq x y z
N ASN A 1 -0.53 12.89 -23.73
CA ASN A 1 0.87 13.26 -23.90
C ASN A 1 1.67 12.69 -22.70
N TRP A 2 2.74 11.91 -22.98
CA TRP A 2 3.62 11.27 -22.00
C TRP A 2 4.12 12.28 -20.93
N ILE A 3 4.60 13.45 -21.36
CA ILE A 3 5.10 14.50 -20.47
C ILE A 3 4.07 14.89 -19.41
N ASN A 4 2.81 15.09 -19.79
CA ASN A 4 1.77 15.45 -18.84
C ASN A 4 1.55 14.34 -17.80
N LYS A 5 1.58 13.08 -18.22
CA LYS A 5 1.43 11.93 -17.30
C LYS A 5 2.58 11.85 -16.29
N VAL A 6 3.81 12.11 -16.74
CA VAL A 6 4.97 12.15 -15.83
C VAL A 6 4.88 13.34 -14.86
N MET A 7 4.45 14.51 -15.34
CA MET A 7 4.27 15.70 -14.51
C MET A 7 3.13 15.57 -13.49
N ASP A 8 2.17 14.67 -13.71
CA ASP A 8 1.10 14.37 -12.76
C ASP A 8 1.54 13.48 -11.61
N ILE A 9 2.72 12.87 -11.68
CA ILE A 9 3.27 12.07 -10.57
C ILE A 9 3.70 13.03 -9.45
N PRO A 10 3.23 12.82 -8.21
CA PRO A 10 3.47 13.75 -7.10
C PRO A 10 4.87 13.57 -6.48
N PHE A 11 5.93 13.63 -7.29
CA PHE A 11 7.30 13.46 -6.81
C PHE A 11 7.62 14.34 -5.61
N GLY A 12 8.24 13.74 -4.59
CA GLY A 12 8.63 14.45 -3.37
C GLY A 12 7.48 14.80 -2.41
N THR A 13 6.23 14.51 -2.77
CA THR A 13 5.05 14.79 -1.94
C THR A 13 4.73 13.60 -1.05
N TYR A 14 5.01 13.72 0.25
CA TYR A 14 4.77 12.68 1.25
C TYR A 14 3.84 13.17 2.34
N ILE A 15 2.84 12.37 2.67
CA ILE A 15 1.96 12.61 3.82
C ILE A 15 2.69 12.14 5.07
N LYS A 16 2.94 13.08 5.99
CA LYS A 16 3.57 12.80 7.27
C LYS A 16 2.58 12.09 8.20
N PRO A 17 3.04 11.12 9.02
CA PRO A 17 2.17 10.53 10.03
C PRO A 17 1.75 11.60 11.05
N PRO A 18 0.57 11.44 11.70
CA PRO A 18 0.08 12.40 12.69
C PRO A 18 0.97 12.59 13.92
N VAL A 19 1.78 11.58 14.22
CA VAL A 19 2.79 11.61 15.29
C VAL A 19 4.13 11.10 14.78
N SER A 20 5.21 11.55 15.41
CA SER A 20 6.59 11.22 15.03
C SER A 20 7.39 10.73 16.25
N LYS A 21 8.58 10.17 16.00
CA LYS A 21 9.53 9.76 17.05
C LYS A 21 9.94 10.90 18.00
N THR A 22 9.86 12.15 17.55
CA THR A 22 10.24 13.33 18.33
C THR A 22 9.11 13.86 19.21
N ASP A 23 7.89 13.36 19.07
CA ASP A 23 6.76 13.72 19.92
C ASP A 23 6.88 13.07 21.32
N SER A 24 6.16 13.61 22.31
CA SER A 24 6.16 13.04 23.65
C SER A 24 5.54 11.65 23.69
N VAL A 25 5.97 10.84 24.65
CA VAL A 25 5.46 9.46 24.83
C VAL A 25 3.94 9.47 25.06
N GLU A 26 3.44 10.48 25.78
CA GLU A 26 2.01 10.65 26.06
C GLU A 26 1.21 10.86 24.77
N LYS A 27 1.69 11.73 23.87
CA LYS A 27 1.06 12.01 22.58
C LYS A 27 1.03 10.75 21.69
N VAL A 28 2.14 10.00 21.66
CA VAL A 28 2.21 8.74 20.88
C VAL A 28 1.25 7.70 21.46
N LYS A 29 1.18 7.55 22.79
CA LYS A 29 0.23 6.64 23.45
C LYS A 29 -1.22 7.02 23.18
N GLU A 30 -1.56 8.30 23.26
CA GLU A 30 -2.91 8.81 22.96
C GLU A 30 -3.29 8.50 21.51
N TYR A 31 -2.39 8.75 20.57
CA TYR A 31 -2.61 8.44 19.16
C TYR A 31 -2.82 6.94 18.93
N LEU A 32 -1.94 6.07 19.44
CA LEU A 32 -2.09 4.61 19.30
C LEU A 32 -3.36 4.08 19.97
N GLY A 33 -3.73 4.66 21.11
CA GLY A 33 -5.00 4.35 21.77
C GLY A 33 -6.21 4.79 20.93
N GLY A 34 -6.13 5.93 20.24
CA GLY A 34 -7.12 6.40 19.27
C GLY A 34 -7.25 5.46 18.07
N VAL A 35 -6.13 5.03 17.52
CA VAL A 35 -6.11 4.04 16.42
C VAL A 35 -6.78 2.73 16.85
N ARG A 36 -6.48 2.25 18.06
CA ARG A 36 -7.11 1.03 18.59
C ARG A 36 -8.63 1.17 18.66
N LYS A 37 -9.12 2.28 19.18
CA LYS A 37 -10.57 2.56 19.25
C LYS A 37 -11.20 2.64 17.85
N LEU A 38 -10.50 3.25 16.88
CA LEU A 38 -10.96 3.31 15.50
C LEU A 38 -11.12 1.90 14.91
N LEU A 39 -10.10 1.05 15.08
CA LEU A 39 -10.16 -0.36 14.62
C LEU A 39 -11.29 -1.14 15.28
N ASP A 40 -11.58 -0.88 16.55
CA ASP A 40 -12.67 -1.53 17.28
C ASP A 40 -14.07 -1.07 16.83
N LEU A 41 -14.19 0.17 16.36
CA LEU A 41 -15.42 0.70 15.78
C LEU A 41 -15.70 0.15 14.37
N GLU A 42 -14.66 0.02 13.54
CA GLU A 42 -14.83 -0.37 12.14
C GLU A 42 -15.04 -1.88 11.96
N VAL A 43 -14.42 -2.72 12.79
CA VAL A 43 -14.52 -4.18 12.66
C VAL A 43 -14.69 -4.84 14.01
N TYR A 44 -15.71 -5.69 14.13
CA TYR A 44 -15.93 -6.47 15.34
C TYR A 44 -14.92 -7.61 15.49
N GLY A 45 -14.43 -7.85 16.69
CA GLY A 45 -13.52 -8.97 17.00
C GLY A 45 -12.09 -8.73 16.50
N HIS A 46 -11.40 -9.79 16.12
CA HIS A 46 -10.02 -9.81 15.57
C HIS A 46 -9.00 -9.08 16.44
N GLN A 47 -9.07 -9.25 17.77
CA GLN A 47 -8.25 -8.50 18.72
C GLN A 47 -6.75 -8.65 18.46
N ASP A 48 -6.28 -9.89 18.21
CA ASP A 48 -4.86 -10.17 17.93
C ASP A 48 -4.37 -9.45 16.66
N THR A 49 -5.20 -9.45 15.60
CA THR A 49 -4.87 -8.73 14.35
C THR A 49 -4.79 -7.24 14.59
N LYS A 50 -5.73 -6.67 15.32
CA LYS A 50 -5.72 -5.23 15.68
C LYS A 50 -4.50 -4.86 16.51
N ASP A 51 -4.12 -5.71 17.47
CA ASP A 51 -2.91 -5.51 18.28
C ASP A 51 -1.65 -5.53 17.43
N GLN A 52 -1.58 -6.45 16.46
CA GLN A 52 -0.47 -6.50 15.51
C GLN A 52 -0.42 -5.23 14.63
N LEU A 53 -1.56 -4.77 14.11
CA LEU A 53 -1.62 -3.54 13.32
C LEU A 53 -1.17 -2.32 14.12
N VAL A 54 -1.59 -2.19 15.37
CA VAL A 54 -1.12 -1.11 16.26
C VAL A 54 0.39 -1.19 16.52
N LYS A 55 0.95 -2.41 16.70
CA LYS A 55 2.41 -2.61 16.83
C LYS A 55 3.16 -2.19 15.57
N ILE A 56 2.66 -2.54 14.39
CA ILE A 56 3.24 -2.14 13.10
C ILE A 56 3.26 -0.61 13.00
N LEU A 57 2.17 0.06 13.34
CA LEU A 57 2.12 1.53 13.35
C LEU A 57 3.10 2.13 14.34
N ALA A 58 3.20 1.58 15.55
CA ALA A 58 4.18 2.03 16.54
C ALA A 58 5.61 1.89 16.01
N HIS A 59 5.92 0.77 15.35
CA HIS A 59 7.22 0.54 14.71
C HIS A 59 7.50 1.57 13.61
N THR A 60 6.51 1.84 12.74
CA THR A 60 6.62 2.86 11.67
C THR A 60 6.93 4.26 12.24
N ILE A 61 6.34 4.61 13.38
CA ILE A 61 6.58 5.90 14.04
C ILE A 61 7.99 5.97 14.63
N THR A 62 8.46 4.87 15.23
CA THR A 62 9.77 4.83 15.90
C THR A 62 10.94 4.69 14.93
N ASN A 63 10.72 4.04 13.78
CA ASN A 63 11.74 3.75 12.77
C ASN A 63 11.37 4.30 11.38
N PRO A 64 11.22 5.61 11.21
CA PRO A 64 10.76 6.22 9.96
C PRO A 64 11.72 6.03 8.78
N GLN A 65 12.96 5.58 9.03
CA GLN A 65 13.99 5.37 8.01
C GLN A 65 13.95 3.95 7.39
N GLU A 66 13.18 3.03 7.95
CA GLU A 66 13.16 1.63 7.47
C GLU A 66 12.28 1.41 6.22
N GLY A 67 11.83 2.48 5.58
CA GLY A 67 11.00 2.38 4.37
C GLY A 67 9.55 2.00 4.65
N GLY A 68 8.84 1.58 3.61
CA GLY A 68 7.43 1.17 3.71
C GLY A 68 7.26 -0.15 4.47
N ASN A 69 6.25 -0.23 5.32
CA ASN A 69 5.90 -1.49 5.97
C ASN A 69 4.99 -2.32 5.07
N VAL A 70 5.33 -3.59 4.93
CA VAL A 70 4.54 -4.58 4.23
C VAL A 70 4.02 -5.59 5.23
N PHE A 71 2.74 -5.91 5.14
CA PHE A 71 2.13 -6.96 5.97
C PHE A 71 1.04 -7.69 5.18
N ALA A 72 0.86 -8.95 5.47
CA ALA A 72 -0.15 -9.79 4.85
C ALA A 72 -1.28 -10.11 5.84
N LEU A 73 -2.51 -10.02 5.38
CA LEU A 73 -3.70 -10.45 6.11
C LEU A 73 -4.27 -11.70 5.46
N GLN A 74 -4.25 -12.81 6.19
CA GLN A 74 -4.85 -14.06 5.77
C GLN A 74 -6.13 -14.35 6.57
N GLY A 75 -7.14 -14.82 5.89
CA GLY A 75 -8.39 -15.23 6.53
C GLY A 75 -9.53 -15.38 5.53
N PRO A 76 -10.65 -15.99 5.93
CA PRO A 76 -11.80 -16.23 5.06
C PRO A 76 -12.37 -14.92 4.50
N PRO A 77 -13.15 -14.96 3.41
CA PRO A 77 -13.83 -13.79 2.88
C PRO A 77 -14.86 -13.24 3.87
N GLY A 78 -15.15 -11.94 3.78
CA GLY A 78 -16.22 -11.31 4.55
C GLY A 78 -15.90 -10.96 6.01
N ILE A 79 -14.69 -11.23 6.51
CA ILE A 79 -14.30 -10.93 7.91
C ILE A 79 -13.84 -9.48 8.15
N GLY A 80 -13.91 -8.61 7.14
CA GLY A 80 -13.55 -7.19 7.31
C GLY A 80 -12.08 -6.85 7.06
N LYS A 81 -11.29 -7.70 6.37
CA LYS A 81 -9.87 -7.41 6.06
C LYS A 81 -9.68 -6.04 5.41
N THR A 82 -10.44 -5.77 4.35
CA THR A 82 -10.36 -4.49 3.61
C THR A 82 -10.74 -3.31 4.49
N ALA A 83 -11.81 -3.44 5.30
CA ALA A 83 -12.26 -2.40 6.23
C ALA A 83 -11.19 -2.08 7.29
N LEU A 84 -10.49 -3.08 7.83
CA LEU A 84 -9.39 -2.86 8.78
C LEU A 84 -8.29 -1.98 8.19
N ILE A 85 -8.00 -2.12 6.90
CA ILE A 85 -6.93 -1.35 6.25
C ILE A 85 -7.47 0.00 5.77
N GLN A 86 -8.58 0.01 5.05
CA GLN A 86 -9.16 1.24 4.49
C GLN A 86 -9.65 2.20 5.57
N ASP A 87 -10.52 1.71 6.45
CA ASP A 87 -11.18 2.53 7.45
C ASP A 87 -10.40 2.62 8.77
N GLY A 88 -9.54 1.65 9.03
CA GLY A 88 -8.64 1.63 10.18
C GLY A 88 -7.29 2.30 9.86
N ILE A 89 -6.39 1.57 9.21
CA ILE A 89 -4.97 1.98 9.05
C ILE A 89 -4.81 3.20 8.17
N SER A 90 -5.48 3.26 7.02
CA SER A 90 -5.38 4.39 6.08
C SER A 90 -5.86 5.69 6.73
N LYS A 91 -7.01 5.65 7.41
CA LYS A 91 -7.53 6.81 8.17
C LYS A 91 -6.59 7.19 9.33
N ALA A 92 -6.07 6.22 10.07
CA ALA A 92 -5.13 6.48 11.15
C ALA A 92 -3.86 7.19 10.67
N LEU A 93 -3.30 6.76 9.54
CA LEU A 93 -2.13 7.39 8.92
C LEU A 93 -2.44 8.71 8.20
N GLY A 94 -3.72 9.00 7.93
CA GLY A 94 -4.15 10.13 7.10
C GLY A 94 -3.68 9.99 5.64
N ARG A 95 -3.46 8.75 5.17
CA ARG A 95 -2.98 8.46 3.82
C ARG A 95 -4.11 7.96 2.94
N PRO A 96 -4.16 8.35 1.65
CA PRO A 96 -5.12 7.78 0.71
C PRO A 96 -5.01 6.26 0.63
N PHE A 97 -6.16 5.60 0.53
CA PHE A 97 -6.27 4.16 0.32
C PHE A 97 -6.44 3.87 -1.17
N SER A 98 -5.71 2.88 -1.67
CA SER A 98 -5.84 2.40 -3.04
C SER A 98 -5.94 0.89 -3.06
N PHE A 99 -6.89 0.40 -3.84
CA PHE A 99 -7.22 -1.01 -3.96
C PHE A 99 -6.76 -1.56 -5.30
N ILE A 100 -6.11 -2.71 -5.30
CA ILE A 100 -5.72 -3.48 -6.48
C ILE A 100 -6.22 -4.92 -6.29
N SER A 101 -7.16 -5.37 -7.14
CA SER A 101 -7.50 -6.78 -7.23
C SER A 101 -6.54 -7.48 -8.19
N LEU A 102 -5.87 -8.50 -7.70
CA LEU A 102 -4.96 -9.33 -8.50
C LEU A 102 -5.69 -10.49 -9.18
N GLY A 103 -6.91 -10.82 -8.77
CA GLY A 103 -7.69 -11.92 -9.34
C GLY A 103 -8.10 -11.74 -10.81
N GLY A 104 -7.99 -10.52 -11.34
CA GLY A 104 -8.21 -10.20 -12.76
C GLY A 104 -6.94 -9.83 -13.52
N ALA A 105 -5.79 -9.84 -12.89
CA ALA A 105 -4.53 -9.48 -13.53
C ALA A 105 -4.07 -10.62 -14.45
N THR A 106 -3.85 -10.30 -15.72
CA THR A 106 -3.48 -11.27 -16.76
C THR A 106 -2.00 -11.37 -17.01
N ASP A 107 -1.24 -10.29 -16.70
CA ASP A 107 0.21 -10.20 -16.90
C ASP A 107 0.81 -9.04 -16.09
N ALA A 108 2.13 -8.98 -16.08
CA ALA A 108 2.93 -7.99 -15.36
C ALA A 108 2.67 -6.54 -15.79
N SER A 109 2.31 -6.31 -17.06
CA SER A 109 2.09 -4.96 -17.60
C SER A 109 0.93 -4.23 -16.92
N PHE A 110 0.01 -4.97 -16.29
CA PHE A 110 -1.03 -4.39 -15.45
C PHE A 110 -0.44 -3.52 -14.32
N LEU A 111 0.67 -3.94 -13.70
CA LEU A 111 1.31 -3.22 -12.59
C LEU A 111 2.36 -2.21 -13.05
N GLU A 112 3.19 -2.58 -14.04
CA GLU A 112 4.36 -1.80 -14.47
C GLU A 112 4.22 -1.09 -15.82
N GLY A 113 3.05 -1.20 -16.46
CA GLY A 113 2.79 -0.54 -17.74
C GLY A 113 3.41 -1.25 -18.95
N HIS A 114 3.19 -0.64 -20.10
CA HIS A 114 3.75 -1.07 -21.39
C HIS A 114 4.79 -0.07 -21.85
N ASP A 115 5.80 -0.54 -22.56
CA ASP A 115 6.82 0.32 -23.19
C ASP A 115 6.13 1.41 -24.02
N PHE A 116 6.55 2.65 -23.82
CA PHE A 116 5.95 3.83 -24.44
C PHE A 116 6.09 3.86 -25.99
N THR A 117 6.91 3.00 -26.54
CA THR A 117 7.10 2.86 -27.99
C THR A 117 5.93 2.17 -28.70
N TYR A 118 5.08 1.45 -27.96
CA TYR A 118 3.91 0.78 -28.52
C TYR A 118 2.72 1.73 -28.67
N GLU A 119 2.00 1.60 -29.77
CA GLU A 119 0.74 2.33 -29.97
C GLU A 119 -0.29 1.89 -28.91
N GLY A 120 -0.88 2.89 -28.21
CA GLY A 120 -1.82 2.62 -27.12
C GLY A 120 -1.15 2.28 -25.79
N SER A 121 0.17 2.42 -25.65
CA SER A 121 0.87 2.17 -24.38
C SER A 121 0.34 3.05 -23.24
N GLN A 122 0.30 2.48 -22.04
CA GLN A 122 -0.18 3.14 -20.83
C GLN A 122 0.76 2.79 -19.66
N HIS A 123 0.87 3.75 -18.72
CA HIS A 123 1.56 3.51 -17.45
C HIS A 123 0.83 2.43 -16.63
N GLY A 124 1.57 1.79 -15.75
CA GLY A 124 1.05 0.75 -14.88
C GLY A 124 0.13 1.28 -13.78
N ARG A 125 -0.58 0.36 -13.14
CA ARG A 125 -1.52 0.67 -12.07
C ARG A 125 -0.86 1.37 -10.88
N ILE A 126 0.41 1.09 -10.60
CA ILE A 126 1.15 1.74 -9.51
C ILE A 126 1.27 3.25 -9.76
N VAL A 127 1.71 3.65 -10.95
CA VAL A 127 1.82 5.07 -11.31
C VAL A 127 0.45 5.75 -11.30
N GLU A 128 -0.57 5.11 -11.84
CA GLU A 128 -1.95 5.63 -11.80
C GLU A 128 -2.41 5.92 -10.36
N ILE A 129 -2.13 5.01 -9.43
CA ILE A 129 -2.45 5.18 -8.01
C ILE A 129 -1.72 6.39 -7.42
N LEU A 130 -0.43 6.57 -7.70
CA LEU A 130 0.32 7.73 -7.22
C LEU A 130 -0.25 9.05 -7.73
N GLN A 131 -0.63 9.09 -9.03
CA GLN A 131 -1.27 10.26 -9.63
C GLN A 131 -2.63 10.57 -8.98
N GLN A 132 -3.45 9.56 -8.72
CA GLN A 132 -4.77 9.72 -8.07
C GLN A 132 -4.64 10.10 -6.59
N ALA A 133 -3.72 9.47 -5.87
CA ALA A 133 -3.48 9.70 -4.45
C ALA A 133 -2.84 11.07 -4.16
N LYS A 134 -2.22 11.70 -5.17
CA LYS A 134 -1.48 12.97 -5.04
C LYS A 134 -0.39 12.95 -3.95
N CYS A 135 0.14 11.76 -3.65
CA CYS A 135 1.27 11.56 -2.72
C CYS A 135 2.06 10.31 -3.10
N MET A 136 3.33 10.28 -2.70
CA MET A 136 4.25 9.15 -2.98
C MET A 136 4.14 7.99 -1.97
N ASN A 137 3.30 8.11 -0.94
CA ASN A 137 3.18 7.12 0.12
C ASN A 137 1.72 6.77 0.48
N PRO A 138 0.86 6.49 -0.50
CA PRO A 138 -0.48 5.99 -0.24
C PRO A 138 -0.43 4.61 0.43
N VAL A 139 -1.55 4.17 1.01
CA VAL A 139 -1.73 2.78 1.44
C VAL A 139 -2.25 1.99 0.25
N ILE A 140 -1.46 1.05 -0.26
CA ILE A 140 -1.85 0.18 -1.38
C ILE A 140 -2.22 -1.20 -0.80
N TYR A 141 -3.44 -1.63 -1.09
CA TYR A 141 -3.97 -2.92 -0.68
C TYR A 141 -4.11 -3.83 -1.91
N PHE A 142 -3.35 -4.90 -1.92
CA PHE A 142 -3.46 -5.95 -2.92
C PHE A 142 -4.41 -7.02 -2.40
N ASP A 143 -5.48 -7.27 -3.14
CA ASP A 143 -6.46 -8.31 -2.81
C ASP A 143 -6.36 -9.49 -3.76
N GLU A 144 -6.86 -10.64 -3.31
CA GLU A 144 -6.94 -11.85 -4.10
C GLU A 144 -5.58 -12.35 -4.63
N LEU A 145 -4.51 -12.24 -3.81
CA LEU A 145 -3.20 -12.77 -4.16
C LEU A 145 -3.23 -14.28 -4.45
N ASP A 146 -4.13 -15.01 -3.79
CA ASP A 146 -4.39 -16.44 -3.99
C ASP A 146 -5.05 -16.76 -5.34
N LYS A 147 -5.53 -15.76 -6.06
CA LYS A 147 -6.14 -15.90 -7.39
C LYS A 147 -5.13 -15.69 -8.53
N VAL A 148 -3.93 -15.24 -8.24
CA VAL A 148 -2.88 -15.15 -9.25
C VAL A 148 -2.58 -16.55 -9.75
N SER A 149 -2.68 -16.75 -11.07
CA SER A 149 -2.55 -18.08 -11.68
C SER A 149 -1.15 -18.64 -11.56
N GLU A 150 -1.04 -19.95 -11.34
CA GLU A 150 0.23 -20.70 -11.40
C GLU A 150 0.68 -20.88 -12.86
N THR A 151 1.00 -19.79 -13.53
CA THR A 151 1.45 -19.74 -14.91
C THR A 151 2.69 -18.83 -14.99
N PRO A 152 3.53 -18.93 -16.04
CA PRO A 152 4.64 -18.02 -16.21
C PRO A 152 4.26 -16.53 -16.11
N LYS A 153 3.08 -16.15 -16.58
CA LYS A 153 2.57 -14.77 -16.46
C LYS A 153 2.17 -14.42 -15.03
N GLY A 154 1.62 -15.36 -14.27
CA GLY A 154 1.36 -15.18 -12.84
C GLY A 154 2.65 -15.04 -12.04
N ASP A 155 3.68 -15.81 -12.39
CA ASP A 155 5.01 -15.69 -11.77
C ASP A 155 5.63 -14.31 -12.01
N GLU A 156 5.42 -13.69 -13.17
CA GLU A 156 5.84 -12.31 -13.44
C GLU A 156 5.18 -11.32 -12.48
N ILE A 157 3.87 -11.46 -12.23
CA ILE A 157 3.14 -10.62 -11.26
C ILE A 157 3.72 -10.79 -9.87
N ILE A 158 3.95 -12.03 -9.43
CA ILE A 158 4.54 -12.32 -8.12
C ILE A 158 5.94 -11.70 -8.00
N ASN A 159 6.78 -11.81 -9.04
CA ASN A 159 8.10 -11.21 -9.05
C ASN A 159 8.05 -9.68 -8.89
N ILE A 160 7.12 -8.99 -9.57
CA ILE A 160 6.93 -7.55 -9.40
C ILE A 160 6.52 -7.22 -7.96
N LEU A 161 5.58 -7.99 -7.38
CA LEU A 161 5.17 -7.79 -6.00
C LEU A 161 6.33 -8.01 -5.03
N MET A 162 7.20 -8.99 -5.29
CA MET A 162 8.44 -9.19 -4.50
C MET A 162 9.35 -7.96 -4.59
N HIS A 163 9.58 -7.42 -5.79
CA HIS A 163 10.37 -6.19 -5.94
C HIS A 163 9.74 -4.99 -5.22
N LEU A 164 8.43 -4.83 -5.29
CA LEU A 164 7.72 -3.73 -4.62
C LEU A 164 7.76 -3.84 -3.08
N THR A 165 7.75 -5.06 -2.56
CA THR A 165 7.63 -5.32 -1.12
C THR A 165 8.95 -5.50 -0.41
N ASP A 166 10.02 -5.86 -1.11
CA ASP A 166 11.37 -6.00 -0.57
C ASP A 166 12.06 -4.64 -0.49
N SER A 167 12.37 -4.18 0.71
CA SER A 167 13.04 -2.89 0.96
C SER A 167 14.43 -2.79 0.29
N THR A 168 15.08 -3.91 -0.03
CA THR A 168 16.38 -3.94 -0.72
C THR A 168 16.24 -3.81 -2.24
N GLN A 169 15.07 -4.12 -2.79
CA GLN A 169 14.81 -4.19 -4.23
C GLN A 169 13.82 -3.14 -4.73
N ASN A 170 13.01 -2.55 -3.85
CA ASN A 170 11.94 -1.63 -4.24
C ASN A 170 12.44 -0.36 -4.97
N SER A 171 13.71 0.02 -4.77
CA SER A 171 14.36 1.10 -5.52
C SER A 171 14.59 0.77 -7.01
N HIS A 172 14.49 -0.49 -7.40
CA HIS A 172 14.64 -0.96 -8.76
C HIS A 172 13.31 -1.10 -9.51
N PHE A 173 12.18 -0.86 -8.83
CA PHE A 173 10.90 -0.85 -9.53
C PHE A 173 10.87 0.26 -10.58
N ASN A 174 10.56 -0.10 -11.81
CA ASN A 174 10.49 0.80 -12.97
C ASN A 174 9.13 0.58 -13.65
N ASP A 175 8.39 1.67 -13.86
CA ASP A 175 7.28 1.67 -14.79
C ASP A 175 7.85 1.74 -16.22
N LYS A 176 7.36 0.89 -17.12
CA LYS A 176 7.89 0.77 -18.49
C LYS A 176 7.42 1.87 -19.42
N TYR A 177 6.42 2.65 -19.01
CA TYR A 177 5.88 3.78 -19.77
C TYR A 177 6.73 5.04 -19.52
#